data_269236c1dbd8c07ce2f57bbdaf40fbaf
#
_entry.id   269236c1dbd8c07ce2f57bbdaf40fbaf
#
_cell.length_a   1.000
_cell.length_b   1.000
_cell.length_c   1.000
_cell.angle_alpha   90.00
_cell.angle_beta   90.00
_cell.angle_gamma   90.00
#
_symmetry.space_group_name_H-M   'P 1'
#
loop_
_entity.id
_entity.type
_entity.pdbx_description
1 polymer ?
#
loop_
_entity_poly.entity_id
_entity_poly.type
_entity_poly.pdbx_seq_one_letter_code
_entity_poly.pdbx_strand_id
1 'polypeptide(L)'
;MFIGQGSMGFSSYVMNTSVNGFGLEYNGGKLRFGAFYGRLRSAINDDPELFDARRPQYKRIGWGAKVGYGSGKHHVDLYFLRAYDCPSSIDERWWASVSPQSNLVVGLCGQTQPLKWLSLTANVATSAFTDNTNAPKVESGRVTEFDKIFEAKYTSLMRFAGDAAINLNLSKINASVFYRLIQPNYQTLGTNYMSNNYHALGVNLSTRVLKRISLSGSFSAQADNLSKEQLYTTKGYVYSANAGTRFGKTNVNLRYSGYLQDQGDGTAIVTDSSRVHRAMHSFGASVTRNWQSQSLSHTFSMSAGYNVNQNLNRFATGQTDVKTISGGVNYSLLVEPWQTDFSATLNHQESRGYNRRYSSDILALTASRSFFEQNPLTVSATISTCYNKMRNIRENMSLGGDMQVNYSLKKVHNFGLTASVARSNDVNITSNEDMYNVTEINVGVSYTYTFTLLEIKRKTEKAEKENK
;
A
#
# COMPACT_ATOMS: atom_id res chain seq x y z
N MET A 1 -18.14 8.81 -9.83
CA MET A 1 -18.25 8.25 -11.19
C MET A 1 -16.92 8.40 -11.89
N PHE A 2 -16.51 7.39 -12.67
CA PHE A 2 -15.33 7.48 -13.52
C PHE A 2 -15.59 6.82 -14.88
N ILE A 3 -14.88 7.30 -15.89
CA ILE A 3 -14.76 6.70 -17.23
C ILE A 3 -13.26 6.65 -17.52
N GLY A 4 -12.74 5.50 -17.93
CA GLY A 4 -11.30 5.23 -18.02
C GLY A 4 -10.80 4.49 -16.80
N GLN A 5 -9.65 4.88 -16.24
CA GLN A 5 -9.08 4.22 -15.06
C GLN A 5 -9.62 4.82 -13.77
N GLY A 6 -10.15 3.97 -12.90
CA GLY A 6 -10.68 4.38 -11.60
C GLY A 6 -10.72 3.24 -10.61
N SER A 7 -11.09 3.56 -9.35
CA SER A 7 -11.28 2.58 -8.29
C SER A 7 -12.64 2.78 -7.62
N MET A 8 -13.16 1.74 -7.01
CA MET A 8 -14.43 1.73 -6.28
C MET A 8 -14.22 1.31 -4.83
N GLY A 9 -15.03 1.87 -3.93
CA GLY A 9 -14.99 1.55 -2.50
C GLY A 9 -15.63 0.20 -2.17
N PHE A 10 -15.02 -0.89 -2.63
CA PHE A 10 -15.41 -2.26 -2.29
C PHE A 10 -14.65 -2.76 -1.05
N SER A 11 -15.14 -3.84 -0.45
CA SER A 11 -14.39 -4.58 0.56
C SER A 11 -13.07 -5.10 -0.01
N SER A 12 -11.99 -5.04 0.77
CA SER A 12 -10.67 -5.57 0.37
C SER A 12 -10.68 -7.07 0.08
N TYR A 13 -11.61 -7.82 0.64
CA TYR A 13 -11.81 -9.23 0.34
C TYR A 13 -12.54 -9.47 -0.98
N VAL A 14 -13.19 -8.47 -1.52
CA VAL A 14 -13.89 -8.53 -2.81
C VAL A 14 -13.04 -7.94 -3.91
N MET A 15 -12.62 -6.69 -3.78
CA MET A 15 -11.86 -5.99 -4.80
C MET A 15 -10.98 -4.89 -4.20
N ASN A 16 -9.71 -4.87 -4.63
CA ASN A 16 -8.72 -3.84 -4.25
C ASN A 16 -7.82 -3.48 -5.45
N THR A 17 -8.35 -3.56 -6.67
CA THR A 17 -7.63 -3.17 -7.89
C THR A 17 -8.36 -2.04 -8.59
N SER A 18 -7.65 -1.33 -9.47
CA SER A 18 -8.26 -0.35 -10.36
C SER A 18 -8.98 -1.03 -11.52
N VAL A 19 -9.98 -0.36 -12.04
CA VAL A 19 -10.77 -0.78 -13.20
C VAL A 19 -10.50 0.19 -14.34
N ASN A 20 -10.22 -0.33 -15.53
CA ASN A 20 -10.21 0.47 -16.75
C ASN A 20 -11.52 0.23 -17.49
N GLY A 21 -12.45 1.16 -17.34
CA GLY A 21 -13.82 1.02 -17.84
C GLY A 21 -14.70 2.17 -17.36
N PHE A 22 -15.84 1.84 -16.81
CA PHE A 22 -16.70 2.83 -16.16
C PHE A 22 -17.16 2.36 -14.80
N GLY A 23 -17.42 3.31 -13.91
CA GLY A 23 -17.97 3.04 -12.60
C GLY A 23 -18.76 4.23 -12.05
N LEU A 24 -19.81 3.88 -11.34
CA LEU A 24 -20.68 4.82 -10.62
C LEU A 24 -20.75 4.41 -9.17
N GLU A 25 -20.54 5.34 -8.26
CA GLU A 25 -20.76 5.11 -6.83
C GLU A 25 -21.53 6.29 -6.23
N TYR A 26 -22.54 5.95 -5.43
CA TYR A 26 -23.34 6.90 -4.69
C TYR A 26 -23.40 6.50 -3.22
N ASN A 27 -22.99 7.41 -2.36
CA ASN A 27 -22.99 7.26 -0.90
C ASN A 27 -23.75 8.41 -0.24
N GLY A 28 -24.92 8.74 -0.78
CA GLY A 28 -25.76 9.86 -0.34
C GLY A 28 -26.89 9.43 0.59
N GLY A 29 -26.99 10.07 1.77
CA GLY A 29 -28.08 9.77 2.70
C GLY A 29 -27.96 8.38 3.33
N LYS A 30 -29.08 7.64 3.31
CA LYS A 30 -29.15 6.26 3.84
C LYS A 30 -28.91 5.19 2.77
N LEU A 31 -29.10 5.53 1.48
CA LEU A 31 -28.85 4.59 0.38
C LEU A 31 -27.42 4.71 -0.11
N ARG A 32 -26.80 3.55 -0.33
CA ARG A 32 -25.45 3.38 -0.81
C ARG A 32 -25.51 2.38 -1.96
N PHE A 33 -25.07 2.76 -3.13
CA PHE A 33 -24.99 1.85 -4.24
C PHE A 33 -23.81 2.18 -5.15
N GLY A 34 -23.35 1.21 -5.87
CA GLY A 34 -22.31 1.38 -6.86
C GLY A 34 -22.31 0.22 -7.83
N ALA A 35 -21.84 0.46 -9.03
CA ALA A 35 -21.62 -0.56 -10.02
C ALA A 35 -20.47 -0.17 -10.93
N PHE A 36 -19.78 -1.17 -11.46
CA PHE A 36 -18.73 -0.98 -12.44
C PHE A 36 -18.72 -2.10 -13.46
N TYR A 37 -18.13 -1.79 -14.60
CA TYR A 37 -17.76 -2.75 -15.64
C TYR A 37 -16.45 -2.31 -16.28
N GLY A 38 -15.51 -3.23 -16.47
CA GLY A 38 -14.27 -2.89 -17.14
C GLY A 38 -13.20 -3.97 -17.07
N ARG A 39 -12.04 -3.59 -17.57
CA ARG A 39 -10.85 -4.42 -17.57
C ARG A 39 -10.11 -4.26 -16.23
N LEU A 40 -9.89 -5.38 -15.54
CA LEU A 40 -9.13 -5.45 -14.29
C LEU A 40 -7.64 -5.71 -14.54
N ARG A 41 -7.31 -6.39 -15.65
CA ARG A 41 -5.93 -6.73 -16.02
C ARG A 41 -5.78 -6.76 -17.53
N SER A 42 -4.68 -6.21 -18.06
CA SER A 42 -4.34 -6.30 -19.49
C SER A 42 -3.73 -7.67 -19.81
N ALA A 43 -3.88 -8.13 -21.06
CA ALA A 43 -3.13 -9.29 -21.54
C ALA A 43 -1.64 -8.96 -21.64
N ILE A 44 -0.81 -9.99 -21.41
CA ILE A 44 0.60 -10.00 -21.80
C ILE A 44 0.74 -11.19 -22.76
N ASN A 45 1.22 -10.89 -23.96
CA ASN A 45 1.34 -11.86 -25.04
C ASN A 45 2.64 -11.61 -25.80
N ASP A 46 3.75 -11.56 -25.06
CA ASP A 46 5.08 -11.37 -25.64
C ASP A 46 5.47 -12.63 -26.43
N ASP A 47 6.37 -12.48 -27.42
CA ASP A 47 6.87 -13.64 -28.14
C ASP A 47 7.72 -14.51 -27.18
N PRO A 48 7.43 -15.81 -27.04
CA PRO A 48 8.15 -16.70 -26.14
C PRO A 48 9.63 -16.88 -26.51
N GLU A 49 10.02 -16.54 -27.72
CA GLU A 49 11.42 -16.64 -28.19
C GLU A 49 12.27 -15.42 -27.75
N LEU A 50 11.64 -14.36 -27.26
CA LEU A 50 12.38 -13.21 -26.75
C LEU A 50 13.06 -13.55 -25.42
N PHE A 51 14.32 -13.12 -25.29
CA PHE A 51 15.11 -13.35 -24.06
C PHE A 51 14.48 -12.75 -22.80
N ASP A 52 13.76 -11.64 -22.94
CA ASP A 52 13.09 -10.91 -21.87
C ASP A 52 11.56 -11.04 -21.92
N ALA A 53 11.02 -12.09 -22.57
CA ALA A 53 9.59 -12.33 -22.66
C ALA A 53 8.96 -12.38 -21.25
N ARG A 54 7.98 -11.52 -21.01
CA ARG A 54 7.24 -11.49 -19.77
C ARG A 54 6.35 -12.72 -19.66
N ARG A 55 6.13 -13.18 -18.43
CA ARG A 55 5.19 -14.28 -18.19
C ARG A 55 3.82 -13.95 -18.78
N PRO A 56 3.24 -14.83 -19.62
CA PRO A 56 1.95 -14.60 -20.27
C PRO A 56 0.84 -14.45 -19.23
N GLN A 57 -0.12 -13.61 -19.54
CA GLN A 57 -1.33 -13.47 -18.72
C GLN A 57 -2.54 -13.08 -19.58
N TYR A 58 -3.70 -13.62 -19.24
CA TYR A 58 -4.96 -13.30 -19.91
C TYR A 58 -5.44 -11.88 -19.58
N LYS A 59 -6.13 -11.26 -20.54
CA LYS A 59 -6.98 -10.09 -20.27
C LYS A 59 -8.10 -10.51 -19.33
N ARG A 60 -8.29 -9.75 -18.26
CA ARG A 60 -9.32 -9.99 -17.25
C ARG A 60 -10.39 -8.91 -17.32
N ILE A 61 -11.63 -9.32 -17.46
CA ILE A 61 -12.81 -8.47 -17.40
C ILE A 61 -13.51 -8.71 -16.07
N GLY A 62 -14.04 -7.64 -15.49
CA GLY A 62 -14.84 -7.74 -14.28
C GLY A 62 -16.00 -6.77 -14.27
N TRP A 63 -17.05 -7.15 -13.58
CA TRP A 63 -18.14 -6.28 -13.21
C TRP A 63 -18.56 -6.55 -11.78
N GLY A 64 -19.07 -5.53 -11.14
CA GLY A 64 -19.48 -5.65 -9.74
C GLY A 64 -20.53 -4.63 -9.38
N ALA A 65 -21.24 -4.97 -8.32
CA ALA A 65 -22.26 -4.12 -7.72
C ALA A 65 -22.08 -4.04 -6.21
N LYS A 66 -22.49 -2.91 -5.66
CA LYS A 66 -22.58 -2.65 -4.23
C LYS A 66 -23.97 -2.11 -3.95
N VAL A 67 -24.64 -2.66 -2.96
CA VAL A 67 -25.90 -2.15 -2.44
C VAL A 67 -25.81 -2.11 -0.93
N GLY A 68 -26.13 -0.97 -0.34
CA GLY A 68 -26.06 -0.79 1.09
C GLY A 68 -27.09 0.17 1.63
N TYR A 69 -27.33 0.05 2.91
CA TYR A 69 -28.24 0.90 3.65
C TYR A 69 -27.58 1.40 4.95
N GLY A 70 -27.80 2.66 5.24
CA GLY A 70 -27.31 3.29 6.46
C GLY A 70 -26.33 4.44 6.18
N SER A 71 -25.87 5.07 7.22
CA SER A 71 -24.96 6.21 7.18
C SER A 71 -23.79 5.95 8.13
N GLY A 72 -22.73 6.76 8.04
CA GLY A 72 -21.42 6.59 8.67
C GLY A 72 -21.28 5.76 9.94
N LYS A 73 -22.23 5.87 10.88
CA LYS A 73 -22.18 5.14 12.16
C LYS A 73 -22.88 3.77 12.13
N HIS A 74 -23.87 3.63 11.28
CA HIS A 74 -24.68 2.41 11.16
C HIS A 74 -24.93 2.15 9.70
N HIS A 75 -24.27 1.14 9.13
CA HIS A 75 -24.49 0.74 7.75
C HIS A 75 -24.19 -0.73 7.54
N VAL A 76 -24.81 -1.26 6.50
CA VAL A 76 -24.54 -2.59 5.95
C VAL A 76 -24.46 -2.44 4.44
N ASP A 77 -23.40 -2.99 3.86
CA ASP A 77 -23.15 -3.02 2.43
C ASP A 77 -23.00 -4.47 1.96
N LEU A 78 -23.72 -4.85 0.92
CA LEU A 78 -23.58 -6.09 0.20
C LEU A 78 -22.80 -5.82 -1.09
N TYR A 79 -21.81 -6.64 -1.36
CA TYR A 79 -20.94 -6.57 -2.52
C TYR A 79 -21.08 -7.80 -3.38
N PHE A 80 -21.01 -7.60 -4.67
CA PHE A 80 -20.99 -8.65 -5.67
C PHE A 80 -19.91 -8.36 -6.69
N LEU A 81 -19.07 -9.33 -7.00
CA LEU A 81 -18.03 -9.24 -8.04
C LEU A 81 -18.07 -10.48 -8.90
N ARG A 82 -18.12 -10.30 -10.21
CA ARG A 82 -17.89 -11.31 -11.21
C ARG A 82 -16.67 -10.90 -12.04
N ALA A 83 -15.65 -11.76 -12.08
CA ALA A 83 -14.44 -11.52 -12.85
C ALA A 83 -14.05 -12.80 -13.60
N TYR A 84 -13.51 -12.66 -14.81
CA TYR A 84 -13.09 -13.79 -15.64
C TYR A 84 -12.01 -13.38 -16.63
N ASP A 85 -11.18 -14.33 -16.98
CA ASP A 85 -10.17 -14.22 -18.00
C ASP A 85 -10.75 -14.50 -19.39
N CYS A 86 -10.30 -13.76 -20.41
CA CYS A 86 -10.70 -13.93 -21.81
C CYS A 86 -9.73 -14.90 -22.50
N PRO A 87 -10.12 -16.16 -22.83
CA PRO A 87 -9.21 -17.16 -23.38
C PRO A 87 -8.55 -16.73 -24.69
N SER A 88 -9.27 -16.00 -25.56
CA SER A 88 -8.76 -15.52 -26.85
C SER A 88 -7.82 -14.33 -26.77
N SER A 89 -7.40 -13.91 -25.57
CA SER A 89 -6.58 -12.69 -25.38
C SER A 89 -5.08 -12.94 -25.42
N ILE A 90 -4.65 -14.18 -25.50
CA ILE A 90 -3.26 -14.60 -25.69
C ILE A 90 -3.16 -15.66 -26.77
N ASP A 91 -1.96 -15.81 -27.29
CA ASP A 91 -1.62 -16.78 -28.34
C ASP A 91 -1.75 -18.23 -27.83
N GLU A 92 -2.14 -19.16 -28.70
CA GLU A 92 -2.27 -20.59 -28.42
C GLU A 92 -0.97 -21.23 -27.89
N ARG A 93 0.16 -20.70 -28.32
CA ARG A 93 1.50 -21.12 -27.84
C ARG A 93 1.63 -21.06 -26.32
N TRP A 94 0.86 -20.19 -25.66
CA TRP A 94 0.88 -20.01 -24.22
C TRP A 94 -0.13 -20.83 -23.43
N TRP A 95 -1.07 -21.51 -24.10
CA TRP A 95 -2.17 -22.22 -23.43
C TRP A 95 -1.71 -23.37 -22.52
N ALA A 96 -0.55 -23.95 -22.81
CA ALA A 96 0.05 -24.97 -21.95
C ALA A 96 0.67 -24.39 -20.65
N SER A 97 1.00 -23.11 -20.66
CA SER A 97 1.74 -22.45 -19.56
C SER A 97 0.83 -21.76 -18.56
N VAL A 98 -0.36 -21.34 -18.98
CA VAL A 98 -1.33 -20.60 -18.15
C VAL A 98 -2.75 -21.01 -18.46
N SER A 99 -3.60 -21.05 -17.44
CA SER A 99 -5.01 -21.38 -17.56
C SER A 99 -5.88 -20.15 -17.34
N PRO A 100 -6.99 -20.01 -18.09
CA PRO A 100 -7.94 -18.93 -17.87
C PRO A 100 -8.74 -19.18 -16.59
N GLN A 101 -8.91 -18.15 -15.79
CA GLN A 101 -9.54 -18.18 -14.46
C GLN A 101 -10.90 -17.51 -14.46
N SER A 102 -11.73 -17.88 -13.51
CA SER A 102 -13.08 -17.34 -13.32
C SER A 102 -13.39 -17.22 -11.83
N ASN A 103 -14.09 -16.18 -11.44
CA ASN A 103 -14.35 -15.89 -10.03
C ASN A 103 -15.69 -15.20 -9.83
N LEU A 104 -16.39 -15.61 -8.81
CA LEU A 104 -17.58 -14.96 -8.26
C LEU A 104 -17.36 -14.71 -6.78
N VAL A 105 -17.49 -13.47 -6.34
CA VAL A 105 -17.35 -13.11 -4.92
C VAL A 105 -18.60 -12.40 -4.44
N VAL A 106 -19.08 -12.81 -3.27
CA VAL A 106 -20.13 -12.12 -2.52
C VAL A 106 -19.55 -11.69 -1.19
N GLY A 107 -19.70 -10.43 -0.84
CA GLY A 107 -19.18 -9.86 0.40
C GLY A 107 -20.24 -9.08 1.18
N LEU A 108 -20.13 -9.08 2.48
CA LEU A 108 -20.96 -8.31 3.40
C LEU A 108 -20.04 -7.51 4.32
N CYS A 109 -20.24 -6.20 4.38
CA CYS A 109 -19.53 -5.32 5.31
C CYS A 109 -20.56 -4.57 6.14
N GLY A 110 -20.34 -4.50 7.44
CA GLY A 110 -21.20 -3.79 8.35
C GLY A 110 -20.44 -3.02 9.42
N GLN A 111 -20.99 -1.88 9.80
CA GLN A 111 -20.55 -1.12 10.95
C GLN A 111 -21.77 -0.68 11.76
N THR A 112 -21.67 -0.78 13.07
CA THR A 112 -22.66 -0.23 13.98
C THR A 112 -21.99 0.41 15.19
N GLN A 113 -22.56 1.49 15.68
CA GLN A 113 -22.12 2.18 16.90
C GLN A 113 -23.30 2.19 17.89
N PRO A 114 -23.56 1.04 18.59
CA PRO A 114 -24.69 0.92 19.50
C PRO A 114 -24.59 1.90 20.67
N LEU A 115 -23.38 2.25 21.09
CA LEU A 115 -23.12 3.23 22.13
C LEU A 115 -22.11 4.27 21.63
N LYS A 116 -22.15 5.48 22.14
CA LYS A 116 -21.22 6.56 21.73
C LYS A 116 -19.74 6.18 21.83
N TRP A 117 -19.42 5.26 22.74
CA TRP A 117 -18.07 4.79 23.01
C TRP A 117 -17.77 3.40 22.41
N LEU A 118 -18.76 2.69 21.83
CA LEU A 118 -18.60 1.34 21.31
C LEU A 118 -18.96 1.31 19.83
N SER A 119 -18.03 0.87 18.97
CA SER A 119 -18.28 0.59 17.57
C SER A 119 -17.89 -0.85 17.23
N LEU A 120 -18.75 -1.53 16.50
CA LEU A 120 -18.54 -2.89 15.99
C LEU A 120 -18.41 -2.82 14.48
N THR A 121 -17.43 -3.51 13.93
CA THR A 121 -17.24 -3.65 12.48
C THR A 121 -17.07 -5.11 12.12
N ALA A 122 -17.66 -5.52 11.01
CA ALA A 122 -17.46 -6.85 10.45
C ALA A 122 -17.39 -6.75 8.93
N ASN A 123 -16.51 -7.53 8.32
CA ASN A 123 -16.33 -7.59 6.90
C ASN A 123 -16.05 -9.05 6.52
N VAL A 124 -16.93 -9.66 5.75
CA VAL A 124 -16.85 -11.07 5.38
C VAL A 124 -17.09 -11.21 3.88
N ALA A 125 -16.44 -12.17 3.26
CA ALA A 125 -16.66 -12.50 1.86
C ALA A 125 -16.50 -13.99 1.60
N THR A 126 -17.28 -14.47 0.65
CA THR A 126 -17.18 -15.80 0.08
C THR A 126 -16.79 -15.68 -1.38
N SER A 127 -15.80 -16.47 -1.78
CA SER A 127 -15.31 -16.53 -3.16
C SER A 127 -15.48 -17.93 -3.73
N ALA A 128 -16.21 -18.04 -4.83
CA ALA A 128 -16.20 -19.18 -5.72
C ALA A 128 -15.18 -18.90 -6.82
N PHE A 129 -14.09 -19.65 -6.84
CA PHE A 129 -12.95 -19.44 -7.72
C PHE A 129 -12.68 -20.70 -8.54
N THR A 130 -12.51 -20.54 -9.85
CA THR A 130 -12.12 -21.58 -10.80
C THR A 130 -10.74 -21.28 -11.34
N ASP A 131 -9.77 -22.15 -11.07
CA ASP A 131 -8.39 -21.97 -11.51
C ASP A 131 -8.18 -22.25 -12.99
N ASN A 132 -8.96 -23.19 -13.54
CA ASN A 132 -8.93 -23.52 -14.97
C ASN A 132 -10.35 -23.69 -15.53
N THR A 133 -10.81 -22.74 -16.32
CA THR A 133 -12.13 -22.77 -16.94
C THR A 133 -12.24 -23.81 -18.07
N ASN A 134 -11.12 -24.34 -18.58
CA ASN A 134 -11.10 -25.43 -19.56
C ASN A 134 -11.29 -26.82 -18.93
N ALA A 135 -11.23 -26.92 -17.58
CA ALA A 135 -11.47 -28.15 -16.88
C ALA A 135 -12.92 -28.64 -17.10
N PRO A 136 -13.16 -29.96 -17.02
CA PRO A 136 -14.51 -30.51 -17.13
C PRO A 136 -15.46 -29.89 -16.10
N LYS A 137 -16.74 -29.82 -16.48
CA LYS A 137 -17.80 -29.35 -15.56
C LYS A 137 -18.05 -30.40 -14.49
N VAL A 138 -18.42 -29.94 -13.32
CA VAL A 138 -18.95 -30.82 -12.28
C VAL A 138 -20.39 -31.15 -12.66
N GLU A 139 -20.65 -32.40 -12.95
CA GLU A 139 -22.01 -32.86 -13.19
C GLU A 139 -22.78 -32.88 -11.86
N SER A 140 -23.49 -31.79 -11.58
CA SER A 140 -24.48 -31.77 -10.51
C SER A 140 -25.82 -32.16 -11.11
N GLY A 141 -26.52 -33.14 -10.53
CA GLY A 141 -27.81 -33.64 -11.05
C GLY A 141 -28.96 -32.61 -11.02
N ARG A 142 -28.71 -31.36 -10.72
CA ARG A 142 -29.61 -30.20 -10.79
C ARG A 142 -28.86 -28.98 -11.33
N VAL A 143 -29.20 -28.56 -12.54
CA VAL A 143 -28.82 -27.26 -13.08
C VAL A 143 -29.62 -26.21 -12.31
N THR A 144 -28.94 -25.37 -11.58
CA THR A 144 -29.54 -24.26 -10.82
C THR A 144 -29.38 -22.95 -11.58
N GLU A 145 -30.21 -21.94 -11.27
CA GLU A 145 -30.02 -20.59 -11.83
C GLU A 145 -28.63 -20.01 -11.49
N PHE A 146 -28.01 -20.53 -10.43
CA PHE A 146 -26.65 -20.16 -10.02
C PHE A 146 -25.60 -20.61 -11.05
N ASP A 147 -25.81 -21.75 -11.72
CA ASP A 147 -24.90 -22.28 -12.75
C ASP A 147 -24.82 -21.36 -13.97
N LYS A 148 -25.84 -20.53 -14.21
CA LYS A 148 -25.82 -19.49 -15.25
C LYS A 148 -24.87 -18.32 -14.93
N ILE A 149 -24.63 -18.06 -13.64
CA ILE A 149 -23.76 -16.97 -13.19
C ILE A 149 -22.34 -17.49 -12.98
N PHE A 150 -22.20 -18.70 -12.43
CA PHE A 150 -20.92 -19.33 -12.13
C PHE A 150 -21.00 -20.83 -12.41
N GLU A 151 -20.30 -21.26 -13.46
CA GLU A 151 -20.21 -22.64 -13.83
C GLU A 151 -19.09 -23.35 -13.05
N ALA A 152 -19.46 -24.28 -12.17
CA ALA A 152 -18.49 -25.01 -11.36
C ALA A 152 -17.73 -26.06 -12.24
N LYS A 153 -16.40 -26.05 -12.09
CA LYS A 153 -15.46 -26.97 -12.74
C LYS A 153 -14.80 -27.84 -11.67
N TYR A 154 -14.15 -28.94 -12.08
CA TYR A 154 -13.36 -29.74 -11.13
C TYR A 154 -12.24 -28.96 -10.44
N THR A 155 -11.81 -27.84 -10.99
CA THR A 155 -10.83 -26.90 -10.39
C THR A 155 -11.48 -25.77 -9.60
N SER A 156 -12.79 -25.83 -9.37
CA SER A 156 -13.50 -24.78 -8.61
C SER A 156 -13.43 -25.03 -7.13
N LEU A 157 -13.16 -23.96 -6.38
CA LEU A 157 -13.12 -23.97 -4.91
C LEU A 157 -13.99 -22.84 -4.38
N MET A 158 -14.71 -23.12 -3.31
CA MET A 158 -15.43 -22.09 -2.55
C MET A 158 -14.73 -21.87 -1.21
N ARG A 159 -14.33 -20.62 -0.93
CA ARG A 159 -13.58 -20.26 0.26
C ARG A 159 -14.10 -18.96 0.87
N PHE A 160 -13.77 -18.76 2.11
CA PHE A 160 -14.27 -17.69 2.96
C PHE A 160 -13.09 -16.86 3.52
N ALA A 161 -13.29 -15.54 3.63
CA ALA A 161 -12.38 -14.61 4.29
C ALA A 161 -13.17 -13.55 5.05
N GLY A 162 -12.63 -13.05 6.15
CA GLY A 162 -13.26 -11.97 6.87
C GLY A 162 -12.47 -11.49 8.06
N ASP A 163 -12.91 -10.36 8.59
CA ASP A 163 -12.46 -9.80 9.86
C ASP A 163 -13.62 -9.17 10.62
N ALA A 164 -13.47 -9.12 11.93
CA ALA A 164 -14.37 -8.41 12.82
C ALA A 164 -13.55 -7.62 13.84
N ALA A 165 -14.02 -6.44 14.23
CA ALA A 165 -13.38 -5.64 15.25
C ALA A 165 -14.38 -4.98 16.20
N ILE A 166 -13.95 -4.87 17.45
CA ILE A 166 -14.61 -4.12 18.51
C ILE A 166 -13.73 -2.91 18.81
N ASN A 167 -14.31 -1.72 18.66
CA ASN A 167 -13.60 -0.47 18.88
C ASN A 167 -14.24 0.28 20.06
N LEU A 168 -13.43 0.62 21.06
CA LEU A 168 -13.81 1.35 22.25
C LEU A 168 -13.23 2.77 22.16
N ASN A 169 -14.09 3.79 22.09
CA ASN A 169 -13.70 5.18 22.02
C ASN A 169 -14.08 5.88 23.33
N LEU A 170 -13.25 5.73 24.33
CA LEU A 170 -13.40 6.41 25.62
C LEU A 170 -12.78 7.79 25.58
N SER A 171 -13.13 8.66 26.54
CA SER A 171 -12.71 10.07 26.52
C SER A 171 -11.18 10.26 26.47
N LYS A 172 -10.41 9.34 27.00
CA LYS A 172 -8.93 9.42 27.06
C LYS A 172 -8.24 8.25 26.36
N ILE A 173 -8.94 7.15 26.09
CA ILE A 173 -8.37 5.92 25.58
C ILE A 173 -9.21 5.43 24.42
N ASN A 174 -8.55 5.13 23.31
CA ASN A 174 -9.14 4.37 22.22
C ASN A 174 -8.49 2.99 22.21
N ALA A 175 -9.31 1.96 22.25
CA ALA A 175 -8.87 0.57 22.19
C ALA A 175 -9.62 -0.15 21.07
N SER A 176 -8.95 -1.07 20.40
CA SER A 176 -9.55 -1.92 19.38
C SER A 176 -9.03 -3.34 19.52
N VAL A 177 -9.92 -4.29 19.45
CA VAL A 177 -9.58 -5.73 19.33
C VAL A 177 -10.15 -6.21 18.00
N PHE A 178 -9.34 -6.91 17.22
CA PHE A 178 -9.78 -7.47 15.95
C PHE A 178 -9.38 -8.94 15.80
N TYR A 179 -10.20 -9.67 15.08
CA TYR A 179 -9.90 -11.01 14.62
C TYR A 179 -10.07 -11.09 13.12
N ARG A 180 -9.12 -11.73 12.44
CA ARG A 180 -9.12 -11.95 10.98
C ARG A 180 -8.90 -13.42 10.69
N LEU A 181 -9.62 -13.92 9.69
CA LEU A 181 -9.49 -15.28 9.18
C LEU A 181 -9.56 -15.26 7.67
N ILE A 182 -8.58 -15.84 7.00
CA ILE A 182 -8.58 -16.06 5.56
C ILE A 182 -8.30 -17.53 5.31
N GLN A 183 -9.28 -18.23 4.77
CA GLN A 183 -9.15 -19.66 4.52
C GLN A 183 -8.05 -20.01 3.51
N PRO A 184 -7.50 -21.23 3.57
CA PRO A 184 -6.58 -21.75 2.56
C PRO A 184 -7.17 -21.61 1.16
N ASN A 185 -6.34 -21.17 0.21
CA ASN A 185 -6.73 -20.99 -1.20
C ASN A 185 -7.89 -20.01 -1.41
N TYR A 186 -8.17 -19.10 -0.46
CA TYR A 186 -9.05 -17.98 -0.73
C TYR A 186 -8.40 -17.06 -1.75
N GLN A 187 -9.08 -16.84 -2.87
CA GLN A 187 -8.64 -15.96 -3.94
C GLN A 187 -9.79 -15.13 -4.46
N THR A 188 -9.49 -13.91 -4.87
CA THR A 188 -10.39 -13.06 -5.64
C THR A 188 -9.66 -12.44 -6.81
N LEU A 189 -10.25 -12.50 -7.99
CA LEU A 189 -9.70 -11.85 -9.19
C LEU A 189 -9.85 -10.33 -9.18
N GLY A 190 -10.52 -9.80 -8.16
CA GLY A 190 -10.61 -8.36 -7.87
C GLY A 190 -9.38 -7.80 -7.15
N THR A 191 -8.38 -8.63 -6.80
CA THR A 191 -7.13 -8.18 -6.18
C THR A 191 -5.93 -8.72 -6.95
N ASN A 192 -4.83 -7.98 -6.94
CA ASN A 192 -3.59 -8.45 -7.58
C ASN A 192 -2.90 -9.54 -6.74
N TYR A 193 -2.98 -9.41 -5.44
CA TYR A 193 -2.41 -10.36 -4.48
C TYR A 193 -3.18 -10.32 -3.16
N MET A 194 -3.39 -11.48 -2.56
CA MET A 194 -3.95 -11.61 -1.21
C MET A 194 -3.30 -12.80 -0.51
N SER A 195 -2.71 -12.54 0.65
CA SER A 195 -2.24 -13.62 1.53
C SER A 195 -3.44 -14.38 2.07
N ASN A 196 -3.37 -15.68 2.06
CA ASN A 196 -4.42 -16.56 2.56
C ASN A 196 -3.85 -17.64 3.50
N ASN A 197 -4.70 -18.53 3.99
CA ASN A 197 -4.35 -19.63 4.89
C ASN A 197 -3.77 -19.16 6.22
N TYR A 198 -4.31 -18.09 6.80
CA TYR A 198 -3.90 -17.62 8.12
C TYR A 198 -5.05 -17.02 8.92
N HIS A 199 -4.86 -16.96 10.23
CA HIS A 199 -5.65 -16.15 11.13
C HIS A 199 -4.77 -15.17 11.91
N ALA A 200 -5.36 -14.10 12.40
CA ALA A 200 -4.70 -13.11 13.23
C ALA A 200 -5.65 -12.56 14.28
N LEU A 201 -5.15 -12.41 15.50
CA LEU A 201 -5.80 -11.70 16.59
C LEU A 201 -4.92 -10.51 16.98
N GLY A 202 -5.50 -9.33 17.11
CA GLY A 202 -4.71 -8.17 17.48
C GLY A 202 -5.45 -7.17 18.35
N VAL A 203 -4.67 -6.34 19.01
CA VAL A 203 -5.11 -5.26 19.90
C VAL A 203 -4.38 -3.99 19.52
N ASN A 204 -5.13 -2.89 19.40
CA ASN A 204 -4.58 -1.54 19.25
C ASN A 204 -5.02 -0.70 20.45
N LEU A 205 -4.12 0.10 20.95
CA LEU A 205 -4.38 1.01 22.05
C LEU A 205 -3.81 2.38 21.72
N SER A 206 -4.57 3.44 21.95
CA SER A 206 -4.06 4.80 21.87
C SER A 206 -4.65 5.67 22.98
N THR A 207 -3.81 6.56 23.50
CA THR A 207 -4.20 7.46 24.58
C THR A 207 -3.48 8.78 24.47
N ARG A 208 -4.05 9.82 25.07
CA ARG A 208 -3.40 11.13 25.25
C ARG A 208 -3.21 11.43 26.73
N VAL A 209 -1.96 11.44 27.14
CA VAL A 209 -1.55 11.73 28.50
C VAL A 209 -1.17 13.20 28.64
N LEU A 210 -1.53 13.83 29.74
CA LEU A 210 -1.19 15.22 30.06
C LEU A 210 -1.56 16.24 28.94
N LYS A 211 -2.58 15.94 28.12
CA LYS A 211 -3.03 16.75 26.98
C LYS A 211 -1.97 17.00 25.89
N ARG A 212 -0.73 16.59 26.07
CA ARG A 212 0.41 16.89 25.18
C ARG A 212 1.10 15.65 24.65
N ILE A 213 1.06 14.53 25.36
CA ILE A 213 1.75 13.31 24.99
C ILE A 213 0.72 12.34 24.41
N SER A 214 0.88 11.97 23.15
CA SER A 214 0.12 10.92 22.49
C SER A 214 0.93 9.63 22.53
N LEU A 215 0.32 8.57 23.05
CA LEU A 215 0.87 7.22 23.09
C LEU A 215 -0.01 6.29 22.28
N SER A 216 0.59 5.46 21.46
CA SER A 216 -0.14 4.39 20.78
C SER A 216 0.71 3.12 20.72
N GLY A 217 0.05 1.99 20.80
CA GLY A 217 0.67 0.68 20.68
C GLY A 217 -0.25 -0.29 19.98
N SER A 218 0.35 -1.27 19.34
CA SER A 218 -0.37 -2.38 18.73
C SER A 218 0.37 -3.69 19.01
N PHE A 219 -0.40 -4.74 19.11
CA PHE A 219 0.10 -6.12 19.16
C PHE A 219 -0.82 -7.00 18.33
N SER A 220 -0.25 -7.86 17.49
CA SER A 220 -1.03 -8.91 16.83
C SER A 220 -0.23 -10.20 16.75
N ALA A 221 -0.93 -11.30 17.00
CA ALA A 221 -0.44 -12.65 16.82
C ALA A 221 -1.13 -13.26 15.60
N GLN A 222 -0.36 -13.86 14.72
CA GLN A 222 -0.87 -14.54 13.53
C GLN A 222 -0.28 -15.95 13.40
N ALA A 223 -1.03 -16.86 12.82
CA ALA A 223 -0.56 -18.19 12.48
C ALA A 223 -1.14 -18.61 11.13
N ASP A 224 -0.32 -19.24 10.33
CA ASP A 224 -0.72 -19.84 9.04
C ASP A 224 -1.03 -21.34 9.18
N ASN A 225 -1.16 -22.03 8.04
CA ASN A 225 -1.37 -23.47 7.95
C ASN A 225 -2.65 -23.95 8.64
N LEU A 226 -3.77 -23.26 8.42
CA LEU A 226 -5.08 -23.59 8.99
C LEU A 226 -5.58 -24.98 8.59
N SER A 227 -5.24 -25.43 7.38
CA SER A 227 -5.59 -26.78 6.89
C SER A 227 -4.66 -27.86 7.41
N LYS A 228 -3.50 -27.50 8.02
CA LYS A 228 -2.43 -28.42 8.42
C LYS A 228 -1.83 -29.24 7.27
N GLU A 229 -1.95 -28.76 6.07
CA GLU A 229 -1.46 -29.42 4.84
C GLU A 229 -0.13 -28.84 4.34
N GLN A 230 0.29 -27.67 4.87
CA GLN A 230 1.58 -27.09 4.52
C GLN A 230 2.72 -27.82 5.21
N LEU A 231 3.89 -27.80 4.59
CA LEU A 231 5.10 -28.41 5.15
C LEU A 231 5.45 -27.87 6.52
N TYR A 232 5.19 -26.59 6.76
CA TYR A 232 5.53 -25.86 7.97
C TYR A 232 4.36 -25.02 8.46
N THR A 233 4.33 -24.77 9.77
CA THR A 233 3.42 -23.82 10.40
C THR A 233 4.21 -22.61 10.88
N THR A 234 3.87 -21.42 10.39
CA THR A 234 4.54 -20.17 10.78
C THR A 234 3.68 -19.37 11.74
N LYS A 235 4.26 -19.00 12.87
CA LYS A 235 3.68 -18.05 13.82
C LYS A 235 4.41 -16.72 13.71
N GLY A 236 3.64 -15.65 13.67
CA GLY A 236 4.17 -14.29 13.59
C GLY A 236 3.60 -13.42 14.69
N TYR A 237 4.44 -12.60 15.32
CA TYR A 237 4.04 -11.60 16.29
C TYR A 237 4.49 -10.23 15.80
N VAL A 238 3.54 -9.32 15.58
CA VAL A 238 3.80 -7.94 15.17
C VAL A 238 3.46 -7.03 16.33
N TYR A 239 4.35 -6.13 16.68
CA TYR A 239 4.12 -5.17 17.74
C TYR A 239 4.69 -3.82 17.42
N SER A 240 4.03 -2.76 17.91
CA SER A 240 4.51 -1.40 17.76
C SER A 240 4.18 -0.54 18.98
N ALA A 241 5.01 0.46 19.20
CA ALA A 241 4.78 1.51 20.17
C ALA A 241 5.21 2.85 19.59
N ASN A 242 4.39 3.88 19.73
CA ASN A 242 4.70 5.24 19.29
C ASN A 242 4.41 6.20 20.43
N ALA A 243 5.31 7.18 20.62
CA ALA A 243 5.14 8.26 21.56
C ALA A 243 5.42 9.58 20.84
N GLY A 244 4.44 10.48 20.85
CA GLY A 244 4.55 11.79 20.22
C GLY A 244 4.21 12.89 21.21
N THR A 245 4.94 14.00 21.13
CA THR A 245 4.67 15.17 21.96
C THR A 245 5.00 16.45 21.23
N ARG A 246 4.33 17.54 21.65
CA ARG A 246 4.59 18.88 21.13
C ARG A 246 4.95 19.82 22.25
N PHE A 247 6.13 20.41 22.15
CA PHE A 247 6.62 21.47 23.03
C PHE A 247 6.69 22.79 22.25
N GLY A 248 5.70 23.66 22.44
CA GLY A 248 5.61 24.91 21.69
C GLY A 248 5.57 24.67 20.18
N LYS A 249 6.63 25.06 19.47
CA LYS A 249 6.79 24.92 18.02
C LYS A 249 7.55 23.65 17.60
N THR A 250 7.93 22.80 18.57
CA THR A 250 8.73 21.59 18.35
C THR A 250 7.88 20.34 18.55
N ASN A 251 7.85 19.46 17.57
CA ASN A 251 7.25 18.12 17.65
C ASN A 251 8.37 17.09 17.81
N VAL A 252 8.18 16.17 18.74
CA VAL A 252 9.10 15.04 18.98
C VAL A 252 8.29 13.77 18.82
N ASN A 253 8.81 12.81 18.07
CA ASN A 253 8.16 11.54 17.86
C ASN A 253 9.18 10.39 18.01
N LEU A 254 8.80 9.39 18.79
CA LEU A 254 9.53 8.14 18.98
C LEU A 254 8.69 6.98 18.49
N ARG A 255 9.31 6.08 17.75
CA ARG A 255 8.65 4.90 17.21
C ARG A 255 9.48 3.66 17.47
N TYR A 256 8.81 2.62 17.87
CA TYR A 256 9.35 1.27 17.93
C TYR A 256 8.41 0.32 17.23
N SER A 257 8.93 -0.59 16.43
CA SER A 257 8.16 -1.69 15.86
C SER A 257 9.01 -2.94 15.79
N GLY A 258 8.36 -4.08 15.92
CA GLY A 258 9.04 -5.36 15.85
C GLY A 258 8.15 -6.44 15.24
N TYR A 259 8.83 -7.43 14.70
CA TYR A 259 8.24 -8.63 14.14
C TYR A 259 9.08 -9.83 14.60
N LEU A 260 8.41 -10.81 15.17
CA LEU A 260 9.02 -12.11 15.51
C LEU A 260 8.32 -13.17 14.68
N GLN A 261 9.10 -13.99 13.99
CA GLN A 261 8.65 -15.13 13.21
C GLN A 261 9.24 -16.41 13.75
N ASP A 262 8.38 -17.39 13.97
CA ASP A 262 8.77 -18.73 14.41
C ASP A 262 8.08 -19.78 13.55
N GLN A 263 8.86 -20.71 13.00
CA GLN A 263 8.38 -21.78 12.15
C GLN A 263 8.47 -23.11 12.91
N GLY A 264 7.35 -23.82 13.00
CA GLY A 264 7.23 -25.12 13.62
C GLY A 264 6.77 -26.18 12.64
N ASP A 265 6.51 -27.38 13.15
CA ASP A 265 6.08 -28.54 12.37
C ASP A 265 4.74 -28.29 11.65
N GLY A 266 4.66 -28.79 10.44
CA GLY A 266 3.46 -28.98 9.65
C GLY A 266 3.33 -30.44 9.26
N THR A 267 3.29 -30.72 7.95
CA THR A 267 3.40 -32.11 7.46
C THR A 267 4.85 -32.61 7.46
N ALA A 268 5.83 -31.69 7.45
CA ALA A 268 7.24 -32.00 7.65
C ALA A 268 7.68 -31.66 9.10
N ILE A 269 8.62 -32.45 9.62
CA ILE A 269 9.23 -32.19 10.92
C ILE A 269 10.30 -31.10 10.75
N VAL A 270 10.23 -30.06 11.56
CA VAL A 270 11.22 -28.97 11.58
C VAL A 270 12.32 -29.34 12.57
N THR A 271 13.50 -29.62 12.07
CA THR A 271 14.68 -29.82 12.92
C THR A 271 15.17 -28.46 13.43
N ASP A 272 15.88 -28.48 14.57
CA ASP A 272 16.47 -27.26 15.14
C ASP A 272 17.36 -26.51 14.13
N SER A 273 18.07 -27.23 13.24
CA SER A 273 18.94 -26.63 12.24
C SER A 273 18.18 -25.99 11.05
N SER A 274 17.00 -26.52 10.71
CA SER A 274 16.18 -26.01 9.59
C SER A 274 15.13 -24.96 10.02
N ARG A 275 14.95 -24.77 11.33
CA ARG A 275 13.92 -23.88 11.89
C ARG A 275 14.18 -22.43 11.51
N VAL A 276 13.18 -21.78 10.92
CA VAL A 276 13.18 -20.35 10.71
C VAL A 276 12.72 -19.65 11.97
N HIS A 277 13.65 -18.97 12.65
CA HIS A 277 13.35 -18.17 13.85
C HIS A 277 14.02 -16.82 13.66
N ARG A 278 13.23 -15.77 13.38
CA ARG A 278 13.72 -14.44 13.01
C ARG A 278 13.07 -13.37 13.85
N ALA A 279 13.85 -12.35 14.20
CA ALA A 279 13.36 -11.14 14.83
C ALA A 279 13.79 -9.91 13.99
N MET A 280 12.86 -8.99 13.83
CA MET A 280 13.13 -7.67 13.27
C MET A 280 12.74 -6.62 14.31
N HIS A 281 13.61 -5.65 14.53
CA HIS A 281 13.35 -4.52 15.40
C HIS A 281 13.69 -3.24 14.67
N SER A 282 12.80 -2.26 14.75
CA SER A 282 12.97 -0.93 14.17
C SER A 282 12.71 0.14 15.22
N PHE A 283 13.70 0.97 15.46
CA PHE A 283 13.62 2.14 16.32
C PHE A 283 13.73 3.38 15.46
N GLY A 284 12.89 4.38 15.72
CA GLY A 284 12.93 5.66 15.03
C GLY A 284 12.70 6.79 16.00
N ALA A 285 13.41 7.88 15.79
CA ALA A 285 13.22 9.12 16.49
C ALA A 285 13.19 10.28 15.49
N SER A 286 12.30 11.23 15.67
CA SER A 286 12.28 12.45 14.86
C SER A 286 11.93 13.67 15.68
N VAL A 287 12.54 14.79 15.32
CA VAL A 287 12.28 16.11 15.88
C VAL A 287 12.01 17.05 14.71
N THR A 288 10.89 17.76 14.77
CA THR A 288 10.55 18.80 13.79
C THR A 288 10.22 20.10 14.52
N ARG A 289 10.84 21.17 14.13
CA ARG A 289 10.60 22.51 14.67
C ARG A 289 10.21 23.46 13.55
N ASN A 290 9.07 24.12 13.72
CA ASN A 290 8.56 25.14 12.82
C ASN A 290 8.56 26.48 13.54
N TRP A 291 9.09 27.52 12.89
CA TRP A 291 9.03 28.87 13.41
C TRP A 291 8.93 29.87 12.28
N GLN A 292 8.37 31.01 12.59
CA GLN A 292 8.21 32.13 11.67
C GLN A 292 8.96 33.32 12.20
N SER A 293 9.65 34.04 11.32
CA SER A 293 10.34 35.25 11.60
C SER A 293 10.03 36.25 10.49
N GLN A 294 9.24 37.27 10.80
CA GLN A 294 8.70 38.23 9.81
C GLN A 294 8.05 37.51 8.64
N SER A 295 8.62 37.63 7.46
CA SER A 295 8.12 37.00 6.20
C SER A 295 8.80 35.68 5.86
N LEU A 296 9.51 35.09 6.81
CA LEU A 296 10.24 33.83 6.63
C LEU A 296 9.64 32.74 7.49
N SER A 297 9.23 31.63 6.87
CA SER A 297 8.78 30.43 7.58
C SER A 297 9.85 29.35 7.49
N HIS A 298 10.29 28.88 8.64
CA HIS A 298 11.38 27.91 8.77
C HIS A 298 10.83 26.58 9.25
N THR A 299 11.29 25.50 8.65
CA THR A 299 11.08 24.13 9.11
C THR A 299 12.43 23.43 9.23
N PHE A 300 12.75 22.96 10.42
CA PHE A 300 13.89 22.11 10.66
C PHE A 300 13.40 20.73 11.11
N SER A 301 13.89 19.68 10.47
CA SER A 301 13.57 18.29 10.80
C SER A 301 14.84 17.46 10.91
N MET A 302 14.92 16.66 11.96
CA MET A 302 15.99 15.68 12.15
C MET A 302 15.35 14.33 12.45
N SER A 303 15.90 13.28 11.87
CA SER A 303 15.45 11.90 12.12
C SER A 303 16.64 10.97 12.31
N ALA A 304 16.44 9.94 13.12
CA ALA A 304 17.37 8.84 13.32
C ALA A 304 16.60 7.53 13.34
N GLY A 305 17.17 6.48 12.76
CA GLY A 305 16.60 5.16 12.69
C GLY A 305 17.65 4.08 12.97
N TYR A 306 17.22 3.01 13.61
CA TYR A 306 18.02 1.82 13.83
C TYR A 306 17.16 0.58 13.58
N ASN A 307 17.54 -0.21 12.60
CA ASN A 307 16.85 -1.44 12.22
C ASN A 307 17.78 -2.63 12.42
N VAL A 308 17.26 -3.68 13.02
CA VAL A 308 17.96 -4.94 13.23
C VAL A 308 17.11 -6.07 12.69
N ASN A 309 17.68 -6.89 11.83
CA ASN A 309 17.11 -8.15 11.40
C ASN A 309 18.08 -9.27 11.85
N GLN A 310 17.57 -10.19 12.66
CA GLN A 310 18.37 -11.24 13.28
C GLN A 310 17.77 -12.61 12.98
N ASN A 311 18.61 -13.55 12.68
CA ASN A 311 18.25 -14.96 12.74
C ASN A 311 18.55 -15.49 14.14
N LEU A 312 17.49 -15.84 14.87
CA LEU A 312 17.58 -16.34 16.25
C LEU A 312 17.82 -17.85 16.32
N ASN A 313 17.93 -18.53 15.17
CA ASN A 313 18.28 -19.93 15.14
C ASN A 313 19.76 -20.09 15.57
N ARG A 314 19.99 -20.81 16.67
CA ARG A 314 21.34 -21.05 17.23
C ARG A 314 22.29 -21.79 16.29
N PHE A 315 21.77 -22.50 15.30
CA PHE A 315 22.53 -23.18 14.26
C PHE A 315 22.81 -22.30 13.04
N ALA A 316 22.21 -21.11 12.99
CA ALA A 316 22.50 -20.15 11.92
C ALA A 316 23.85 -19.50 12.16
N THR A 317 24.60 -19.32 11.10
CA THR A 317 25.97 -18.78 11.15
C THR A 317 26.03 -17.25 11.24
N GLY A 318 24.91 -16.56 11.55
CA GLY A 318 24.82 -15.09 11.58
C GLY A 318 24.93 -14.43 10.21
N GLN A 319 25.03 -15.20 9.13
CA GLN A 319 25.23 -14.69 7.77
C GLN A 319 24.04 -13.86 7.25
N THR A 320 22.89 -14.00 7.87
CA THR A 320 21.65 -13.28 7.49
C THR A 320 21.35 -12.09 8.38
N ASP A 321 22.14 -11.84 9.42
CA ASP A 321 21.95 -10.72 10.33
C ASP A 321 22.31 -9.41 9.63
N VAL A 322 21.41 -8.43 9.69
CA VAL A 322 21.61 -7.10 9.13
C VAL A 322 21.24 -6.04 10.16
N LYS A 323 22.14 -5.09 10.37
CA LYS A 323 21.92 -3.90 11.19
C LYS A 323 22.00 -2.68 10.29
N THR A 324 21.01 -1.83 10.33
CA THR A 324 20.97 -0.59 9.54
C THR A 324 20.80 0.59 10.49
N ILE A 325 21.69 1.56 10.36
CA ILE A 325 21.59 2.88 11.01
C ILE A 325 21.25 3.88 9.92
N SER A 326 20.29 4.75 10.16
CA SER A 326 19.95 5.84 9.27
C SER A 326 19.79 7.14 10.03
N GLY A 327 20.13 8.24 9.38
CA GLY A 327 19.96 9.58 9.92
C GLY A 327 19.67 10.56 8.79
N GLY A 328 18.84 11.56 9.09
CA GLY A 328 18.51 12.59 8.12
C GLY A 328 18.30 13.93 8.78
N VAL A 329 18.71 14.98 8.09
CA VAL A 329 18.48 16.38 8.46
C VAL A 329 17.85 17.05 7.24
N ASN A 330 16.77 17.78 7.47
CA ASN A 330 16.14 18.62 6.47
C ASN A 330 15.92 20.02 7.05
N TYR A 331 16.24 21.01 6.26
CA TYR A 331 15.91 22.39 6.55
C TYR A 331 15.18 22.99 5.35
N SER A 332 14.04 23.61 5.59
CA SER A 332 13.24 24.32 4.59
C SER A 332 12.98 25.75 5.04
N LEU A 333 13.11 26.67 4.10
CA LEU A 333 12.91 28.10 4.24
C LEU A 333 11.92 28.59 3.20
N LEU A 334 10.71 28.91 3.62
CA LEU A 334 9.73 29.58 2.77
C LEU A 334 9.90 31.11 2.93
N VAL A 335 10.19 31.78 1.81
CA VAL A 335 10.22 33.23 1.68
C VAL A 335 8.85 33.68 1.17
N GLU A 336 7.98 34.09 2.10
CA GLU A 336 6.55 34.39 1.81
C GLU A 336 6.36 35.45 0.72
N PRO A 337 7.09 36.60 0.69
CA PRO A 337 6.93 37.61 -0.34
C PRO A 337 7.26 37.10 -1.74
N TRP A 338 8.14 36.11 -1.84
CA TRP A 338 8.56 35.52 -3.11
C TRP A 338 7.78 34.26 -3.47
N GLN A 339 6.95 33.75 -2.56
CA GLN A 339 6.30 32.46 -2.69
C GLN A 339 7.30 31.35 -3.08
N THR A 340 8.50 31.42 -2.47
CA THR A 340 9.63 30.57 -2.83
C THR A 340 10.05 29.75 -1.62
N ASP A 341 10.11 28.45 -1.77
CA ASP A 341 10.64 27.49 -0.80
C ASP A 341 12.04 27.05 -1.22
N PHE A 342 12.98 27.10 -0.30
CA PHE A 342 14.32 26.55 -0.43
C PHE A 342 14.47 25.43 0.57
N SER A 343 14.93 24.26 0.15
CA SER A 343 15.20 23.17 1.07
C SER A 343 16.54 22.51 0.84
N ALA A 344 17.15 22.07 1.94
CA ALA A 344 18.38 21.30 1.95
C ALA A 344 18.14 20.02 2.76
N THR A 345 18.45 18.88 2.17
CA THR A 345 18.27 17.56 2.77
C THR A 345 19.59 16.81 2.76
N LEU A 346 19.98 16.28 3.91
CA LEU A 346 21.11 15.37 4.07
C LEU A 346 20.61 14.06 4.67
N ASN A 347 20.87 12.93 4.03
CA ASN A 347 20.54 11.61 4.53
C ASN A 347 21.79 10.73 4.52
N HIS A 348 21.95 9.98 5.59
CA HIS A 348 22.97 8.94 5.73
C HIS A 348 22.31 7.62 6.10
N GLN A 349 22.72 6.55 5.45
CA GLN A 349 22.33 5.20 5.81
C GLN A 349 23.55 4.28 5.76
N GLU A 350 23.70 3.47 6.78
CA GLU A 350 24.71 2.42 6.82
C GLU A 350 24.06 1.10 7.19
N SER A 351 24.30 0.06 6.37
CA SER A 351 23.86 -1.31 6.59
C SER A 351 25.07 -2.22 6.77
N ARG A 352 25.07 -2.99 7.84
CA ARG A 352 26.10 -3.96 8.18
C ARG A 352 25.50 -5.36 8.27
N GLY A 353 26.02 -6.28 7.49
CA GLY A 353 25.71 -7.70 7.54
C GLY A 353 26.99 -8.52 7.55
N TYR A 354 26.86 -9.84 7.48
CA TYR A 354 28.00 -10.73 7.41
C TYR A 354 28.88 -10.40 6.20
N ASN A 355 30.15 -10.01 6.46
CA ASN A 355 31.12 -9.62 5.44
C ASN A 355 30.65 -8.53 4.45
N ARG A 356 29.58 -7.81 4.76
CA ARG A 356 29.05 -6.73 3.91
C ARG A 356 28.81 -5.47 4.75
N ARG A 357 29.37 -4.38 4.30
CA ARG A 357 29.09 -3.04 4.81
C ARG A 357 28.76 -2.16 3.62
N TYR A 358 27.57 -1.64 3.63
CA TYR A 358 27.08 -0.71 2.61
C TYR A 358 26.73 0.60 3.28
N SER A 359 27.13 1.73 2.70
CA SER A 359 26.69 3.05 3.13
C SER A 359 26.27 3.90 1.95
N SER A 360 25.28 4.75 2.18
CA SER A 360 24.72 5.69 1.21
C SER A 360 24.60 7.04 1.86
N ASP A 361 25.15 8.06 1.24
CA ASP A 361 25.06 9.47 1.60
C ASP A 361 24.34 10.22 0.50
N ILE A 362 23.27 10.94 0.82
CA ILE A 362 22.48 11.71 -0.13
C ILE A 362 22.41 13.15 0.34
N LEU A 363 22.80 14.08 -0.52
CA LEU A 363 22.58 15.51 -0.36
C LEU A 363 21.67 16.02 -1.47
N ALA A 364 20.62 16.75 -1.13
CA ALA A 364 19.74 17.38 -2.11
C ALA A 364 19.46 18.84 -1.71
N LEU A 365 19.48 19.71 -2.72
CA LEU A 365 19.10 21.11 -2.62
C LEU A 365 17.95 21.35 -3.57
N THR A 366 16.86 21.87 -3.08
CA THR A 366 15.65 22.15 -3.88
C THR A 366 15.26 23.61 -3.73
N ALA A 367 14.91 24.24 -4.84
CA ALA A 367 14.23 25.53 -4.86
C ALA A 367 12.90 25.37 -5.62
N SER A 368 11.81 25.85 -5.03
CA SER A 368 10.48 25.80 -5.62
C SER A 368 9.78 27.13 -5.47
N ARG A 369 9.19 27.64 -6.56
CA ARG A 369 8.46 28.89 -6.57
C ARG A 369 7.11 28.75 -7.25
N SER A 370 6.09 29.33 -6.63
CA SER A 370 4.76 29.43 -7.21
C SER A 370 4.52 30.87 -7.69
N PHE A 371 4.04 30.97 -8.92
CA PHE A 371 3.66 32.23 -9.57
C PHE A 371 2.15 32.20 -9.81
N PHE A 372 1.49 33.36 -9.75
CA PHE A 372 0.07 33.54 -10.07
C PHE A 372 -0.90 32.81 -9.12
N GLU A 373 -1.59 33.53 -8.27
CA GLU A 373 -2.51 32.96 -7.26
C GLU A 373 -3.72 32.23 -7.86
N GLN A 374 -4.30 32.76 -8.95
CA GLN A 374 -5.51 32.20 -9.56
C GLN A 374 -5.24 30.98 -10.45
N ASN A 375 -4.14 31.01 -11.20
CA ASN A 375 -3.70 29.95 -12.08
C ASN A 375 -2.23 29.62 -11.76
N PRO A 376 -1.96 28.86 -10.73
CA PRO A 376 -0.60 28.67 -10.23
C PRO A 376 0.29 27.99 -11.28
N LEU A 377 1.42 28.64 -11.55
CA LEU A 377 2.56 28.07 -12.22
C LEU A 377 3.60 27.76 -11.15
N THR A 378 3.89 26.50 -10.88
CA THR A 378 4.92 26.09 -9.94
C THR A 378 6.12 25.58 -10.71
N VAL A 379 7.28 26.14 -10.41
CA VAL A 379 8.58 25.71 -10.95
C VAL A 379 9.42 25.23 -9.77
N SER A 380 9.92 24.01 -9.86
CA SER A 380 10.87 23.47 -8.88
C SER A 380 12.11 22.93 -9.59
N ALA A 381 13.26 23.15 -8.95
CA ALA A 381 14.53 22.62 -9.40
C ALA A 381 15.23 21.97 -8.21
N THR A 382 15.78 20.78 -8.40
CA THR A 382 16.54 20.03 -7.42
C THR A 382 17.90 19.66 -7.99
N ILE A 383 18.94 19.82 -7.20
CA ILE A 383 20.26 19.24 -7.46
C ILE A 383 20.53 18.25 -6.35
N SER A 384 20.90 17.04 -6.71
CA SER A 384 21.17 15.98 -5.75
C SER A 384 22.45 15.23 -6.08
N THR A 385 23.13 14.77 -5.04
CA THR A 385 24.24 13.83 -5.17
C THR A 385 24.00 12.64 -4.25
N CYS A 386 24.32 11.47 -4.75
CA CYS A 386 24.30 10.23 -3.98
C CYS A 386 25.67 9.60 -4.04
N TYR A 387 26.20 9.20 -2.88
CA TYR A 387 27.49 8.59 -2.75
C TYR A 387 27.38 7.27 -2.01
N ASN A 388 27.65 6.18 -2.72
CA ASN A 388 27.52 4.83 -2.22
C ASN A 388 28.87 4.17 -2.05
N LYS A 389 29.02 3.42 -0.94
CA LYS A 389 30.22 2.64 -0.63
C LYS A 389 29.83 1.21 -0.28
N MET A 390 30.62 0.26 -0.73
CA MET A 390 30.60 -1.12 -0.27
C MET A 390 31.98 -1.49 0.28
N ARG A 391 32.01 -2.04 1.51
CA ARG A 391 33.28 -2.38 2.22
C ARG A 391 34.28 -1.23 2.31
N ASN A 392 33.79 0.01 2.48
CA ASN A 392 34.55 1.27 2.48
C ASN A 392 35.19 1.68 1.12
N ILE A 393 34.93 0.93 0.05
CA ILE A 393 35.34 1.30 -1.32
C ILE A 393 34.14 2.00 -1.97
N ARG A 394 34.41 3.04 -2.76
CA ARG A 394 33.37 3.69 -3.56
C ARG A 394 32.78 2.67 -4.55
N GLU A 395 31.47 2.50 -4.52
CA GLU A 395 30.75 1.66 -5.47
C GLU A 395 30.19 2.51 -6.60
N ASN A 396 29.59 3.63 -6.22
CA ASN A 396 28.89 4.47 -7.16
C ASN A 396 28.84 5.91 -6.61
N MET A 397 28.92 6.88 -7.51
CA MET A 397 28.63 8.28 -7.23
C MET A 397 27.74 8.81 -8.34
N SER A 398 26.60 9.38 -7.98
CA SER A 398 25.71 10.02 -8.93
C SER A 398 25.51 11.48 -8.60
N LEU A 399 25.42 12.30 -9.65
CA LEU A 399 25.00 13.70 -9.59
C LEU A 399 23.79 13.84 -10.47
N GLY A 400 22.69 14.37 -9.91
CA GLY A 400 21.43 14.56 -10.60
C GLY A 400 20.95 15.99 -10.54
N GLY A 401 20.24 16.40 -11.57
CA GLY A 401 19.46 17.63 -11.62
C GLY A 401 18.06 17.33 -12.14
N ASP A 402 17.05 17.80 -11.42
CA ASP A 402 15.65 17.64 -11.77
C ASP A 402 14.97 18.99 -11.86
N MET A 403 14.16 19.19 -12.88
CA MET A 403 13.33 20.36 -13.02
C MET A 403 11.88 19.92 -13.29
N GLN A 404 10.96 20.49 -12.55
CA GLN A 404 9.53 20.26 -12.71
C GLN A 404 8.80 21.59 -12.85
N VAL A 405 7.97 21.69 -13.88
CA VAL A 405 7.10 22.82 -14.11
C VAL A 405 5.66 22.32 -14.16
N ASN A 406 4.81 22.85 -13.29
CA ASN A 406 3.38 22.53 -13.25
C ASN A 406 2.58 23.81 -13.44
N TYR A 407 1.66 23.81 -14.38
CA TYR A 407 0.75 24.91 -14.62
C TYR A 407 -0.70 24.46 -14.53
N SER A 408 -1.48 25.10 -13.68
CA SER A 408 -2.90 24.80 -13.48
C SER A 408 -3.76 25.96 -14.01
N LEU A 409 -4.48 25.73 -15.09
CA LEU A 409 -5.38 26.72 -15.69
C LEU A 409 -6.81 26.43 -15.26
N LYS A 410 -7.47 27.45 -14.65
CA LYS A 410 -8.86 27.38 -14.16
C LYS A 410 -9.15 26.19 -13.25
N LYS A 411 -8.13 25.61 -12.61
CA LYS A 411 -8.19 24.41 -11.74
C LYS A 411 -8.70 23.14 -12.46
N VAL A 412 -8.85 23.16 -13.75
CA VAL A 412 -9.37 22.03 -14.57
C VAL A 412 -8.34 21.51 -15.56
N HIS A 413 -7.47 22.36 -16.10
CA HIS A 413 -6.39 21.96 -16.99
C HIS A 413 -5.06 21.99 -16.24
N ASN A 414 -4.38 20.86 -16.15
CA ASN A 414 -3.07 20.75 -15.50
C ASN A 414 -2.05 20.31 -16.55
N PHE A 415 -1.02 21.11 -16.72
CA PHE A 415 0.12 20.85 -17.61
C PHE A 415 1.33 20.57 -16.74
N GLY A 416 2.05 19.50 -17.01
CA GLY A 416 3.29 19.15 -16.34
C GLY A 416 4.41 18.97 -17.36
N LEU A 417 5.56 19.55 -17.07
CA LEU A 417 6.83 19.29 -17.75
C LEU A 417 7.82 18.84 -16.67
N THR A 418 8.46 17.71 -16.91
CA THR A 418 9.56 17.20 -16.10
C THR A 418 10.79 17.02 -16.97
N ALA A 419 11.93 17.43 -16.47
CA ALA A 419 13.22 17.18 -17.09
C ALA A 419 14.19 16.74 -16.01
N SER A 420 14.89 15.65 -16.24
CA SER A 420 15.92 15.18 -15.32
C SER A 420 17.18 14.80 -16.09
N VAL A 421 18.32 15.07 -15.48
CA VAL A 421 19.61 14.60 -15.92
C VAL A 421 20.32 13.95 -14.73
N ALA A 422 20.78 12.75 -14.90
CA ALA A 422 21.58 12.06 -13.88
C ALA A 422 22.83 11.51 -14.54
N ARG A 423 23.98 11.75 -13.89
CA ARG A 423 25.24 11.14 -14.28
C ARG A 423 25.72 10.23 -13.16
N SER A 424 25.88 8.96 -13.46
CA SER A 424 26.39 7.95 -12.55
C SER A 424 27.79 7.52 -12.99
N ASN A 425 28.65 7.36 -12.01
CA ASN A 425 30.00 6.83 -12.18
C ASN A 425 30.13 5.61 -11.27
N ASP A 426 30.12 4.43 -11.86
CA ASP A 426 30.23 3.15 -11.17
C ASP A 426 31.69 2.68 -11.16
N VAL A 427 32.09 2.02 -10.08
CA VAL A 427 33.46 1.53 -9.87
C VAL A 427 33.42 0.03 -9.68
N ASN A 428 34.36 -0.66 -10.30
CA ASN A 428 34.59 -2.08 -10.01
C ASN A 428 35.14 -2.23 -8.59
N ILE A 429 34.37 -2.84 -7.70
CA ILE A 429 34.73 -3.01 -6.29
C ILE A 429 35.97 -3.89 -6.13
N THR A 430 36.24 -4.78 -7.08
CA THR A 430 37.36 -5.71 -7.01
C THR A 430 38.68 -5.07 -7.49
N SER A 431 38.65 -4.31 -8.57
CA SER A 431 39.83 -3.67 -9.17
C SER A 431 39.96 -2.19 -8.82
N ASN A 432 38.91 -1.58 -8.24
CA ASN A 432 38.79 -0.13 -7.97
C ASN A 432 38.94 0.73 -9.25
N GLU A 433 38.62 0.16 -10.40
CA GLU A 433 38.63 0.84 -11.70
C GLU A 433 37.23 1.29 -12.07
N ASP A 434 37.11 2.41 -12.77
CA ASP A 434 35.84 2.88 -13.29
C ASP A 434 35.31 1.90 -14.36
N MET A 435 34.12 1.32 -14.10
CA MET A 435 33.52 0.36 -15.05
C MET A 435 32.90 1.09 -16.22
N TYR A 436 32.08 2.07 -15.94
CA TYR A 436 31.42 2.91 -16.95
C TYR A 436 30.79 4.16 -16.33
N ASN A 437 30.65 5.17 -17.18
CA ASN A 437 29.92 6.39 -16.85
C ASN A 437 28.62 6.39 -17.65
N VAL A 438 27.49 6.49 -16.97
CA VAL A 438 26.18 6.60 -17.61
C VAL A 438 25.64 7.98 -17.39
N THR A 439 25.15 8.60 -18.46
CA THR A 439 24.34 9.82 -18.36
C THR A 439 22.95 9.50 -18.87
N GLU A 440 21.97 9.68 -18.01
CA GLU A 440 20.56 9.47 -18.31
C GLU A 440 19.86 10.82 -18.36
N ILE A 441 19.10 11.03 -19.41
CA ILE A 441 18.29 12.24 -19.61
C ILE A 441 16.85 11.79 -19.82
N ASN A 442 15.95 12.27 -18.97
CA ASN A 442 14.52 12.00 -19.09
C ASN A 442 13.76 13.31 -19.24
N VAL A 443 12.86 13.35 -20.21
CA VAL A 443 11.93 14.46 -20.40
C VAL A 443 10.51 13.92 -20.50
N GLY A 444 9.62 14.43 -19.70
CA GLY A 444 8.23 14.04 -19.66
C GLY A 444 7.30 15.24 -19.80
N VAL A 445 6.25 15.08 -20.60
CA VAL A 445 5.18 16.06 -20.70
C VAL A 445 3.88 15.37 -20.30
N SER A 446 3.09 16.02 -19.48
CA SER A 446 1.80 15.52 -19.06
C SER A 446 0.72 16.59 -19.19
N TYR A 447 -0.46 16.17 -19.57
CA TYR A 447 -1.65 16.99 -19.55
C TYR A 447 -2.80 16.24 -18.91
N THR A 448 -3.44 16.88 -17.95
CA THR A 448 -4.61 16.32 -17.26
C THR A 448 -5.74 17.33 -17.32
N TYR A 449 -6.88 16.90 -17.81
CA TYR A 449 -8.12 17.67 -17.77
C TYR A 449 -9.07 17.09 -16.76
N THR A 450 -9.47 17.89 -15.78
CA THR A 450 -10.44 17.51 -14.75
C THR A 450 -11.75 18.20 -15.03
N PHE A 451 -12.81 17.45 -15.26
CA PHE A 451 -14.14 18.00 -15.50
C PHE A 451 -15.17 17.40 -14.54
N THR A 452 -16.17 18.21 -14.20
CA THR A 452 -17.29 17.76 -13.39
C THR A 452 -18.41 17.33 -14.33
N LEU A 453 -18.69 16.04 -14.40
CA LEU A 453 -19.71 15.49 -15.29
C LEU A 453 -21.13 15.78 -14.76
N LEU A 454 -21.29 15.84 -13.44
CA LEU A 454 -22.54 16.10 -12.78
C LEU A 454 -22.29 16.80 -11.44
N GLU A 455 -22.83 17.97 -11.23
CA GLU A 455 -22.86 18.65 -9.93
C GLU A 455 -24.25 18.48 -9.30
N ILE A 456 -24.37 17.58 -8.31
CA ILE A 456 -25.59 17.46 -7.53
C ILE A 456 -25.49 18.46 -6.38
N LYS A 457 -26.13 19.64 -6.55
CA LYS A 457 -26.29 20.61 -5.47
C LYS A 457 -27.19 20.00 -4.41
N ARG A 458 -26.64 19.62 -3.25
CA ARG A 458 -27.46 19.34 -2.08
C ARG A 458 -28.22 20.62 -1.74
N LYS A 459 -29.56 20.56 -1.76
CA LYS A 459 -30.37 21.56 -1.06
C LYS A 459 -29.96 21.46 0.40
N THR A 460 -29.20 22.40 0.90
CA THR A 460 -29.08 22.68 2.32
C THR A 460 -30.47 23.06 2.75
N GLU A 461 -31.18 22.16 3.40
CA GLU A 461 -32.47 22.47 4.04
C GLU A 461 -32.25 23.62 5.01
N LYS A 462 -33.07 24.60 4.84
CA LYS A 462 -33.24 25.75 5.69
C LYS A 462 -33.48 25.34 7.14
N ALA A 463 -32.43 25.14 7.90
CA ALA A 463 -32.46 25.06 9.36
C ALA A 463 -32.16 26.42 10.01
N GLU A 464 -32.64 27.53 9.39
CA GLU A 464 -32.50 28.90 9.93
C GLU A 464 -33.82 29.68 9.88
N LYS A 465 -34.93 29.06 10.10
CA LYS A 465 -36.19 29.79 10.29
C LYS A 465 -37.12 29.19 11.35
N GLU A 466 -36.58 28.80 12.48
CA GLU A 466 -37.39 28.55 13.68
C GLU A 466 -36.60 28.90 14.95
N ASN A 467 -36.13 30.13 15.04
CA ASN A 467 -35.83 30.82 16.29
C ASN A 467 -36.09 32.31 16.06
N LYS A 468 -37.37 32.64 15.98
CA LYS A 468 -37.91 33.94 16.32
C LYS A 468 -39.15 33.74 17.20
#